data_6c0767ed2f362aa4ab56d88f3b733e73
#
_entry.id   6c0767ed2f362aa4ab56d88f3b733e73
#
_cell.length_a   1.000
_cell.length_b   1.000
_cell.length_c   1.000
_cell.angle_alpha   90.00
_cell.angle_beta   90.00
_cell.angle_gamma   90.00
#
_symmetry.space_group_name_H-M   'P 1'
#
loop_
_entity.id
_entity.type
_entity.pdbx_description
1 polymer ?
#
loop_
_entity_poly.entity_id
_entity_poly.type
_entity_poly.pdbx_seq_one_letter_code
_entity_poly.pdbx_strand_id
1 'polypeptide(L)'
;NLGWTNFSFDWIANPKMVLFALLIAGLWQGTGFCMVLMLAGLRGVDEEVWKAVRVVGIPTWRTYISIVLPMICGVLVTAIVILGSGVVRLYDLVVALTNGGPGISSEVPAKYVFNYMFSGGNIGQGLAAATMMLLTVLIIMIPWAYLEFGGKGKRT
;
A
#
# COMPACT_ATOMS: atom_id res chain seq x y z
N ASN A 1 1.68 -34.91 -22.83
CA ASN A 1 1.00 -35.41 -21.62
C ASN A 1 2.03 -35.63 -20.53
N LEU A 2 2.33 -34.56 -19.79
CA LEU A 2 3.20 -34.57 -18.60
C LEU A 2 2.36 -34.89 -17.36
N GLY A 3 1.80 -36.07 -17.23
CA GLY A 3 1.27 -36.72 -16.03
C GLY A 3 0.77 -35.94 -14.78
N TRP A 4 0.52 -34.64 -14.92
CA TRP A 4 0.15 -33.74 -13.83
C TRP A 4 -1.37 -33.54 -13.73
N THR A 5 -2.09 -34.65 -13.68
CA THR A 5 -3.56 -34.65 -13.62
C THR A 5 -4.16 -34.22 -12.28
N ASN A 6 -3.33 -33.97 -11.24
CA ASN A 6 -3.78 -33.56 -9.91
C ASN A 6 -3.25 -32.18 -9.46
N PHE A 7 -2.71 -31.38 -10.38
CA PHE A 7 -2.24 -30.02 -10.03
C PHE A 7 -3.33 -29.01 -10.41
N SER A 8 -4.36 -28.92 -9.60
CA SER A 8 -5.31 -27.80 -9.69
C SER A 8 -4.70 -26.58 -8.95
N PHE A 9 -4.39 -25.54 -9.69
CA PHE A 9 -3.93 -24.25 -9.13
C PHE A 9 -5.12 -23.46 -8.58
N ASP A 10 -5.87 -24.07 -7.65
CA ASP A 10 -7.09 -23.48 -7.07
C ASP A 10 -6.80 -22.56 -5.89
N TRP A 11 -5.80 -21.68 -6.03
CA TRP A 11 -5.44 -20.72 -4.98
C TRP A 11 -6.58 -19.75 -4.67
N ILE A 12 -7.39 -19.43 -5.66
CA ILE A 12 -8.53 -18.50 -5.54
C ILE A 12 -9.76 -19.21 -4.96
N ALA A 13 -9.94 -20.51 -5.25
CA ALA A 13 -11.07 -21.30 -4.77
C ALA A 13 -10.85 -21.87 -3.36
N ASN A 14 -9.61 -21.91 -2.87
CA ASN A 14 -9.29 -22.44 -1.55
C ASN A 14 -9.33 -21.34 -0.47
N PRO A 15 -10.20 -21.44 0.56
CA PRO A 15 -10.33 -20.45 1.63
C PRO A 15 -9.03 -20.13 2.37
N LYS A 16 -8.09 -21.06 2.44
CA LYS A 16 -6.80 -20.90 3.10
C LYS A 16 -5.76 -20.20 2.23
N MET A 17 -5.89 -20.31 0.92
CA MET A 17 -4.91 -19.80 -0.04
C MET A 17 -5.31 -18.46 -0.67
N VAL A 18 -6.59 -18.14 -0.65
CA VAL A 18 -7.14 -16.92 -1.29
C VAL A 18 -6.52 -15.63 -0.76
N LEU A 19 -6.24 -15.55 0.54
CA LEU A 19 -5.58 -14.39 1.14
C LEU A 19 -4.13 -14.23 0.64
N PHE A 20 -3.41 -15.34 0.43
CA PHE A 20 -2.06 -15.29 -0.14
C PHE A 20 -2.09 -14.84 -1.61
N ALA A 21 -3.08 -15.29 -2.37
CA ALA A 21 -3.25 -14.85 -3.75
C ALA A 21 -3.52 -13.33 -3.83
N LEU A 22 -4.40 -12.83 -2.97
CA LEU A 22 -4.67 -11.38 -2.84
C LEU A 22 -3.45 -10.60 -2.38
N LEU A 23 -2.68 -11.14 -1.44
CA LEU A 23 -1.47 -10.51 -0.94
C LEU A 23 -0.41 -10.41 -2.03
N ILE A 24 -0.19 -11.46 -2.81
CA ILE A 24 0.76 -11.44 -3.94
C ILE A 24 0.35 -10.40 -4.98
N ALA A 25 -0.94 -10.38 -5.35
CA ALA A 25 -1.45 -9.41 -6.31
C ALA A 25 -1.37 -7.97 -5.79
N GLY A 26 -1.70 -7.74 -4.52
CA GLY A 26 -1.59 -6.45 -3.85
C GLY A 26 -0.14 -5.97 -3.73
N LEU A 27 0.80 -6.86 -3.40
CA LEU A 27 2.22 -6.55 -3.38
C LEU A 27 2.73 -6.19 -4.77
N TRP A 28 2.33 -6.91 -5.81
CA TRP A 28 2.71 -6.61 -7.18
C TRP A 28 2.23 -5.21 -7.59
N GLN A 29 0.97 -4.89 -7.33
CA GLN A 29 0.39 -3.57 -7.62
C GLN A 29 1.07 -2.46 -6.78
N GLY A 30 1.26 -2.68 -5.48
CA GLY A 30 1.88 -1.72 -4.56
C GLY A 30 3.35 -1.45 -4.88
N THR A 31 4.09 -2.47 -5.33
CA THR A 31 5.50 -2.35 -5.71
C THR A 31 5.69 -1.40 -6.87
N GLY A 32 4.83 -1.46 -7.89
CA GLY A 32 4.89 -0.55 -9.04
C GLY A 32 4.71 0.90 -8.62
N PHE A 33 3.72 1.17 -7.78
CA PHE A 33 3.46 2.50 -7.25
C PHE A 33 4.61 3.01 -6.36
N CYS A 34 5.11 2.17 -5.46
CA CYS A 34 6.25 2.48 -4.60
C CYS A 34 7.51 2.80 -5.41
N MET A 35 7.77 2.03 -6.47
CA MET A 35 8.91 2.25 -7.37
C MET A 35 8.86 3.64 -8.02
N VAL A 36 7.69 4.07 -8.51
CA VAL A 36 7.53 5.40 -9.12
C VAL A 36 7.78 6.50 -8.11
N LEU A 37 7.22 6.39 -6.89
CA LEU A 37 7.44 7.36 -5.83
C LEU A 37 8.91 7.46 -5.40
N MET A 38 9.56 6.31 -5.23
CA MET A 38 10.99 6.27 -4.88
C MET A 38 11.86 6.89 -5.97
N LEU A 39 11.56 6.59 -7.24
CA LEU A 39 12.28 7.16 -8.36
C LEU A 39 12.12 8.69 -8.44
N ALA A 40 10.91 9.18 -8.20
CA ALA A 40 10.64 10.61 -8.12
C ALA A 40 11.41 11.27 -6.97
N GLY A 41 11.42 10.63 -5.79
CA GLY A 41 12.21 11.09 -4.65
C GLY A 41 13.71 11.15 -4.93
N LEU A 42 14.25 10.12 -5.56
CA LEU A 42 15.67 10.06 -5.95
C LEU A 42 16.06 11.13 -6.97
N ARG A 43 15.17 11.44 -7.92
CA ARG A 43 15.38 12.51 -8.91
C ARG A 43 15.31 13.91 -8.30
N GLY A 44 14.67 14.05 -7.15
CA GLY A 44 14.61 15.31 -6.39
C GLY A 44 15.88 15.59 -5.58
N VAL A 45 16.86 14.68 -5.54
CA VAL A 45 18.14 14.92 -4.86
C VAL A 45 19.05 15.77 -5.76
N ASP A 46 19.53 16.90 -5.23
CA ASP A 46 20.36 17.86 -5.95
C ASP A 46 21.60 17.22 -6.56
N GLU A 47 21.93 17.62 -7.80
CA GLU A 47 23.14 17.17 -8.47
C GLU A 47 24.44 17.51 -7.70
N GLU A 48 24.41 18.60 -6.93
CA GLU A 48 25.56 19.01 -6.11
C GLU A 48 25.93 17.96 -5.08
N VAL A 49 24.93 17.29 -4.49
CA VAL A 49 25.16 16.17 -3.54
C VAL A 49 25.90 15.04 -4.23
N TRP A 50 25.49 14.70 -5.45
CA TRP A 50 26.12 13.64 -6.23
C TRP A 50 27.57 14.01 -6.64
N LYS A 51 27.82 15.27 -6.96
CA LYS A 51 29.17 15.79 -7.28
C LYS A 51 30.06 15.75 -6.03
N ALA A 52 29.57 16.24 -4.89
CA ALA A 52 30.31 16.25 -3.64
C ALA A 52 30.73 14.85 -3.19
N VAL A 53 29.81 13.88 -3.26
CA VAL A 53 30.09 12.46 -2.92
C VAL A 53 31.17 11.85 -3.79
N ARG A 54 31.18 12.16 -5.10
CA ARG A 54 32.23 11.69 -6.03
C ARG A 54 33.60 12.26 -5.72
N VAL A 55 33.67 13.54 -5.35
CA VAL A 55 34.93 14.20 -4.99
C VAL A 55 35.52 13.61 -3.71
N VAL A 56 34.69 13.31 -2.72
CA VAL A 56 35.13 12.74 -1.43
C VAL A 56 35.48 11.23 -1.56
N GLY A 57 35.04 10.56 -2.64
CA GLY A 57 35.32 9.14 -2.86
C GLY A 57 34.58 8.18 -1.97
N ILE A 58 33.39 8.58 -1.48
CA ILE A 58 32.55 7.72 -0.63
C ILE A 58 32.00 6.55 -1.46
N PRO A 59 32.05 5.30 -0.96
CA PRO A 59 31.50 4.15 -1.68
C PRO A 59 29.98 4.29 -1.87
N THR A 60 29.49 3.90 -3.03
CA THR A 60 28.11 4.11 -3.49
C THR A 60 27.06 3.63 -2.48
N TRP A 61 27.24 2.44 -1.90
CA TRP A 61 26.29 1.89 -0.92
C TRP A 61 26.16 2.77 0.33
N ARG A 62 27.27 3.35 0.80
CA ARG A 62 27.29 4.25 1.95
C ARG A 62 26.61 5.58 1.65
N THR A 63 26.78 6.08 0.44
CA THR A 63 26.08 7.27 -0.07
C THR A 63 24.58 7.09 -0.01
N TYR A 64 24.07 5.95 -0.51
CA TYR A 64 22.64 5.67 -0.48
C TYR A 64 22.08 5.58 0.93
N ILE A 65 22.73 4.84 1.82
CA ILE A 65 22.21 4.61 3.18
C ILE A 65 22.35 5.84 4.07
N SER A 66 23.48 6.55 4.01
CA SER A 66 23.78 7.63 4.97
C SER A 66 23.39 9.02 4.50
N ILE A 67 23.25 9.24 3.20
CA ILE A 67 22.99 10.57 2.63
C ILE A 67 21.62 10.59 1.92
N VAL A 68 21.46 9.71 0.93
CA VAL A 68 20.25 9.74 0.07
C VAL A 68 19.00 9.28 0.82
N LEU A 69 19.08 8.19 1.56
CA LEU A 69 17.94 7.62 2.27
C LEU A 69 17.32 8.58 3.29
N PRO A 70 18.09 9.29 4.15
CA PRO A 70 17.52 10.30 5.03
C PRO A 70 16.98 11.52 4.29
N MET A 71 17.53 11.88 3.13
CA MET A 71 17.00 12.99 2.31
C MET A 71 15.63 12.67 1.72
N ILE A 72 15.40 11.43 1.28
CA ILE A 72 14.12 10.97 0.72
C ILE A 72 13.18 10.34 1.77
N CYS A 73 13.52 10.43 3.05
CA CYS A 73 12.72 9.85 4.13
C CYS A 73 11.26 10.33 4.12
N GLY A 74 11.03 11.62 3.83
CA GLY A 74 9.68 12.16 3.68
C GLY A 74 8.86 11.45 2.59
N VAL A 75 9.49 11.15 1.44
CA VAL A 75 8.84 10.42 0.35
C VAL A 75 8.55 8.98 0.77
N LEU A 76 9.44 8.35 1.53
CA LEU A 76 9.26 7.00 2.07
C LEU A 76 8.06 6.93 3.02
N VAL A 77 7.99 7.86 3.97
CA VAL A 77 6.87 7.95 4.92
C VAL A 77 5.56 8.20 4.19
N THR A 78 5.55 9.10 3.22
CA THR A 78 4.39 9.37 2.36
C THR A 78 3.94 8.11 1.60
N ALA A 79 4.88 7.34 1.04
CA ALA A 79 4.58 6.10 0.35
C ALA A 79 3.92 5.07 1.28
N ILE A 80 4.46 4.89 2.50
CA ILE A 80 3.89 3.99 3.52
C ILE A 80 2.46 4.38 3.89
N VAL A 81 2.21 5.67 4.08
CA VAL A 81 0.87 6.16 4.45
C VAL A 81 -0.13 5.99 3.32
N ILE A 82 0.26 6.31 2.08
CA ILE A 82 -0.61 6.13 0.91
C ILE A 82 -0.93 4.66 0.69
N LEU A 83 0.08 3.78 0.73
CA LEU A 83 -0.12 2.34 0.59
C LEU A 83 -0.95 1.77 1.75
N GLY A 84 -0.66 2.17 2.99
CA GLY A 84 -1.43 1.75 4.16
C GLY A 84 -2.89 2.18 4.11
N SER A 85 -3.18 3.40 3.68
CA SER A 85 -4.56 3.86 3.47
C SER A 85 -5.24 3.12 2.32
N GLY A 86 -4.47 2.75 1.29
CA GLY A 86 -4.94 1.99 0.14
C GLY A 86 -5.43 0.60 0.52
N VAL A 87 -4.76 -0.06 1.48
CA VAL A 87 -5.15 -1.40 1.96
C VAL A 87 -6.56 -1.42 2.54
N VAL A 88 -6.96 -0.37 3.26
CA VAL A 88 -8.32 -0.29 3.83
C VAL A 88 -9.40 -0.21 2.74
N ARG A 89 -9.03 0.33 1.57
CA ARG A 89 -9.94 0.57 0.43
C ARG A 89 -9.76 -0.43 -0.72
N LEU A 90 -9.15 -1.59 -0.46
CA LEU A 90 -8.91 -2.64 -1.47
C LEU A 90 -10.23 -3.30 -1.94
N TYR A 91 -11.05 -2.57 -2.68
CA TYR A 91 -12.30 -3.08 -3.25
C TYR A 91 -12.08 -3.75 -4.62
N ASP A 92 -11.45 -3.01 -5.54
CA ASP A 92 -11.33 -3.42 -6.94
C ASP A 92 -10.53 -4.72 -7.11
N LEU A 93 -9.42 -4.85 -6.37
CA LEU A 93 -8.57 -6.04 -6.42
C LEU A 93 -9.34 -7.29 -5.95
N VAL A 94 -10.08 -7.17 -4.84
CA VAL A 94 -10.85 -8.28 -4.28
C VAL A 94 -12.01 -8.66 -5.18
N VAL A 95 -12.72 -7.70 -5.73
CA VAL A 95 -13.84 -7.95 -6.65
C VAL A 95 -13.33 -8.59 -7.94
N ALA A 96 -12.22 -8.08 -8.50
CA ALA A 96 -11.66 -8.62 -9.74
C ALA A 96 -11.14 -10.05 -9.61
N LEU A 97 -10.50 -10.40 -8.48
CA LEU A 97 -9.87 -11.71 -8.30
C LEU A 97 -10.82 -12.76 -7.74
N THR A 98 -11.60 -12.42 -6.72
CA THR A 98 -12.33 -13.41 -5.91
C THR A 98 -13.80 -13.08 -5.72
N ASN A 99 -14.19 -11.85 -5.97
CA ASN A 99 -15.51 -11.32 -5.63
C ASN A 99 -15.91 -11.61 -4.15
N GLY A 100 -14.91 -11.63 -3.23
CA GLY A 100 -15.08 -11.90 -1.80
C GLY A 100 -15.09 -13.38 -1.41
N GLY A 101 -15.08 -14.30 -2.39
CA GLY A 101 -15.13 -15.76 -2.17
C GLY A 101 -13.75 -16.43 -1.98
N PRO A 102 -13.73 -17.73 -1.71
CA PRO A 102 -14.88 -18.61 -1.42
C PRO A 102 -15.57 -18.28 -0.08
N GLY A 103 -16.89 -18.24 -0.08
CA GLY A 103 -17.68 -17.79 1.08
C GLY A 103 -17.40 -16.32 1.41
N ILE A 104 -16.91 -16.03 2.62
CA ILE A 104 -16.51 -14.70 3.10
C ILE A 104 -14.99 -14.61 3.35
N SER A 105 -14.21 -15.58 2.85
CA SER A 105 -12.79 -15.74 3.22
C SER A 105 -11.89 -14.64 2.69
N SER A 106 -12.31 -13.90 1.68
CA SER A 106 -11.59 -12.76 1.13
C SER A 106 -12.40 -11.46 1.18
N GLU A 107 -13.42 -11.41 2.05
CA GLU A 107 -14.21 -10.20 2.19
C GLU A 107 -13.40 -9.10 2.88
N VAL A 108 -13.37 -7.93 2.26
CA VAL A 108 -12.70 -6.73 2.78
C VAL A 108 -13.73 -5.70 3.22
N PRO A 109 -13.39 -4.78 4.15
CA PRO A 109 -14.31 -3.78 4.65
C PRO A 109 -15.00 -2.97 3.55
N ALA A 110 -14.27 -2.61 2.50
CA ALA A 110 -14.82 -1.86 1.38
C ALA A 110 -15.91 -2.64 0.62
N LYS A 111 -15.73 -3.97 0.45
CA LYS A 111 -16.73 -4.81 -0.17
C LYS A 111 -17.95 -5.03 0.73
N TYR A 112 -17.72 -5.18 2.03
CA TYR A 112 -18.79 -5.25 3.01
C TYR A 112 -19.70 -4.01 2.93
N VAL A 113 -19.11 -2.82 2.93
CA VAL A 113 -19.86 -1.56 2.75
C VAL A 113 -20.69 -1.59 1.47
N PHE A 114 -20.05 -1.95 0.34
CA PHE A 114 -20.72 -2.00 -0.95
C PHE A 114 -21.91 -2.97 -0.95
N ASN A 115 -21.73 -4.18 -0.44
CA ASN A 115 -22.78 -5.20 -0.40
C ASN A 115 -23.99 -4.75 0.43
N TYR A 116 -23.76 -4.18 1.62
CA TYR A 116 -24.85 -3.75 2.49
C TYR A 116 -25.55 -2.49 2.02
N MET A 117 -24.82 -1.57 1.36
CA MET A 117 -25.42 -0.34 0.83
C MET A 117 -26.23 -0.59 -0.45
N PHE A 118 -25.72 -1.44 -1.36
CA PHE A 118 -26.28 -1.56 -2.72
C PHE A 118 -26.98 -2.88 -2.99
N SER A 119 -26.59 -3.98 -2.35
CA SER A 119 -27.14 -5.31 -2.62
C SER A 119 -27.96 -5.88 -1.47
N GLY A 120 -27.63 -5.57 -0.22
CA GLY A 120 -28.25 -6.15 0.97
C GLY A 120 -29.44 -5.39 1.54
N GLY A 121 -29.79 -4.22 1.02
CA GLY A 121 -30.92 -3.40 1.47
C GLY A 121 -30.83 -2.87 2.91
N ASN A 122 -29.66 -3.00 3.56
CA ASN A 122 -29.46 -2.59 4.94
C ASN A 122 -28.46 -1.40 5.03
N ILE A 123 -28.93 -0.25 4.51
CA ILE A 123 -28.14 0.97 4.38
C ILE A 123 -27.51 1.40 5.72
N GLY A 124 -28.21 1.20 6.85
CA GLY A 124 -27.69 1.55 8.16
C GLY A 124 -26.41 0.80 8.53
N GLN A 125 -26.34 -0.50 8.25
CA GLN A 125 -25.14 -1.31 8.50
C GLN A 125 -24.00 -0.91 7.55
N GLY A 126 -24.28 -0.69 6.27
CA GLY A 126 -23.31 -0.21 5.31
C GLY A 126 -22.73 1.14 5.71
N LEU A 127 -23.56 2.07 6.17
CA LEU A 127 -23.12 3.40 6.61
C LEU A 127 -22.27 3.33 7.89
N ALA A 128 -22.65 2.48 8.86
CA ALA A 128 -21.84 2.25 10.06
C ALA A 128 -20.47 1.70 9.73
N ALA A 129 -20.39 0.73 8.82
CA ALA A 129 -19.11 0.18 8.36
C ALA A 129 -18.28 1.24 7.62
N ALA A 130 -18.88 2.06 6.78
CA ALA A 130 -18.20 3.15 6.07
C ALA A 130 -17.63 4.20 7.05
N THR A 131 -18.35 4.55 8.12
CA THR A 131 -17.83 5.47 9.14
C THR A 131 -16.67 4.86 9.92
N MET A 132 -16.69 3.56 10.22
CA MET A 132 -15.55 2.87 10.85
C MET A 132 -14.32 2.86 9.94
N MET A 133 -14.49 2.63 8.64
CA MET A 133 -13.40 2.72 7.66
C MET A 133 -12.80 4.12 7.61
N LEU A 134 -13.64 5.15 7.58
CA LEU A 134 -13.20 6.55 7.57
C LEU A 134 -12.39 6.86 8.84
N LEU A 135 -12.88 6.46 10.01
CA LEU A 135 -12.16 6.64 11.27
C LEU A 135 -10.80 5.92 11.25
N THR A 136 -10.73 4.70 10.73
CA THR A 136 -9.48 3.96 10.62
C THR A 136 -8.46 4.69 9.74
N VAL A 137 -8.90 5.22 8.59
CA VAL A 137 -8.02 6.00 7.70
C VAL A 137 -7.57 7.29 8.38
N LEU A 138 -8.46 7.99 9.09
CA LEU A 138 -8.10 9.21 9.83
C LEU A 138 -7.07 8.93 10.93
N ILE A 139 -7.19 7.83 11.66
CA ILE A 139 -6.22 7.41 12.69
C ILE A 139 -4.83 7.19 12.08
N ILE A 140 -4.75 6.70 10.86
CA ILE A 140 -3.48 6.51 10.14
C ILE A 140 -2.94 7.84 9.62
N MET A 141 -3.81 8.70 9.10
CA MET A 141 -3.40 9.96 8.44
C MET A 141 -3.05 11.08 9.43
N ILE A 142 -3.72 11.17 10.57
CA ILE A 142 -3.49 12.26 11.54
C ILE A 142 -2.04 12.28 12.05
N PRO A 143 -1.46 11.18 12.57
CA PRO A 143 -0.08 11.19 13.04
C PRO A 143 0.91 11.48 11.91
N TRP A 144 0.64 11.01 10.69
CA TRP A 144 1.46 11.35 9.54
C TRP A 144 1.45 12.85 9.24
N ALA A 145 0.26 13.45 9.19
CA ALA A 145 0.13 14.88 8.95
C ALA A 145 0.87 15.71 10.03
N TYR A 146 0.79 15.29 11.28
CA TYR A 146 1.53 15.93 12.37
C TYR A 146 3.05 15.84 12.19
N LEU A 147 3.57 14.71 11.76
CA LEU A 147 5.01 14.51 11.51
C LEU A 147 5.50 15.32 10.31
N GLU A 148 4.73 15.36 9.24
CA GLU A 148 5.12 16.04 8.00
C GLU A 148 5.03 17.57 8.13
N PHE A 149 3.93 18.08 8.71
CA PHE A 149 3.71 19.53 8.83
C PHE A 149 4.32 20.12 10.10
N GLY A 150 4.36 19.38 11.21
CA GLY A 150 4.97 19.83 12.45
C GLY A 150 6.50 19.91 12.41
N GLY A 151 7.16 19.14 11.55
CA GLY A 151 8.61 19.16 11.36
C GLY A 151 9.12 20.36 10.53
N LYS A 152 8.30 20.94 9.66
CA LYS A 152 8.69 22.07 8.81
C LYS A 152 8.68 23.42 9.53
N GLY A 153 7.94 23.57 10.62
CA GLY A 153 7.89 24.82 11.41
C GLY A 153 9.11 25.09 12.31
N LYS A 154 10.08 24.17 12.41
CA LYS A 154 11.28 24.34 13.24
C LYS A 154 12.59 24.59 12.46
N ARG A 155 12.51 24.82 11.15
CA ARG A 155 13.68 25.06 10.29
C ARG A 155 13.68 26.44 9.62
N THR A 156 12.97 27.42 10.17
CA THR A 156 13.11 28.84 9.82
C THR A 156 13.83 29.59 10.92
#